data_e8db7bc7f93eb7c6772a71900e63da23
#
_entry.id   e8db7bc7f93eb7c6772a71900e63da23
#
_cell.length_a   1.000
_cell.length_b   1.000
_cell.length_c   1.000
_cell.angle_alpha   90.00
_cell.angle_beta   90.00
_cell.angle_gamma   90.00
#
_symmetry.space_group_name_H-M   'P 1'
#
loop_
_entity.id
_entity.type
_entity.pdbx_description
1 polymer ?
#
loop_
_entity_poly.entity_id
_entity_poly.type
_entity_poly.pdbx_seq_one_letter_code
_entity_poly.pdbx_strand_id
1 'polypeptide(L)'
;MDDETFGLFIDQLQRYVRERLIPLEAQILKTDLIPEDILVEMRDMGLFGLTIPVIYGGSGMNVSQYIETIRTLSYAMPAFRSIISINIGMTCSALVKSGTEEQKGQWLPRLAAGEIASFGLTEPGSGSDSAAMQTRAVRDGNGYVLNGTKRYITNAPFAKVALIMARTNKEALPKNAHVSAFLVPMDTPGISVGPSDKKMGQAGSHIADIVMEDVRVSGDALLGGEEGKGFMAAMQSLDNGRLSVAAASAGYARRMLDTAIRYANERKAFGELIANFQLIQAMLADSQAEIYAAECMIADATRRADAGEKVLMQAASAKMFASEMCGRVADRCVQIHGGAGYLAEYEAERFFRDARIYRIYEGTTQILQLVIAKQMLRDYAGL
;
A
#
# COMPACT_ATOMS: atom_id res chain seq x y z
N MET A 1 -8.10 9.24 -17.94
CA MET A 1 -7.61 8.50 -19.15
C MET A 1 -8.82 7.78 -19.72
N ASP A 2 -9.00 7.80 -21.08
CA ASP A 2 -10.07 7.02 -21.71
C ASP A 2 -9.77 5.51 -21.68
N ASP A 3 -10.78 4.68 -21.93
CA ASP A 3 -10.68 3.24 -21.78
C ASP A 3 -9.73 2.58 -22.79
N GLU A 4 -9.64 3.11 -24.01
CA GLU A 4 -8.74 2.59 -25.05
C GLU A 4 -7.27 2.82 -24.66
N THR A 5 -6.95 4.07 -24.30
CA THR A 5 -5.60 4.44 -23.83
C THR A 5 -5.22 3.65 -22.57
N PHE A 6 -6.18 3.46 -21.65
CA PHE A 6 -5.94 2.67 -20.45
C PHE A 6 -5.67 1.20 -20.77
N GLY A 7 -6.41 0.61 -21.72
CA GLY A 7 -6.16 -0.76 -22.17
C GLY A 7 -4.75 -0.94 -22.70
N LEU A 8 -4.28 -0.03 -23.57
CA LEU A 8 -2.91 -0.05 -24.09
C LEU A 8 -1.85 0.10 -23.00
N PHE A 9 -2.11 0.97 -22.01
CA PHE A 9 -1.22 1.13 -20.85
C PHE A 9 -1.12 -0.15 -20.03
N ILE A 10 -2.23 -0.83 -19.74
CA ILE A 10 -2.23 -2.10 -19.00
C ILE A 10 -1.50 -3.20 -19.76
N ASP A 11 -1.67 -3.30 -21.08
CA ASP A 11 -0.95 -4.28 -21.91
C ASP A 11 0.56 -4.01 -21.90
N GLN A 12 0.98 -2.75 -21.95
CA GLN A 12 2.38 -2.36 -21.81
C GLN A 12 2.92 -2.69 -20.42
N LEU A 13 2.15 -2.39 -19.37
CA LEU A 13 2.54 -2.68 -17.98
C LEU A 13 2.67 -4.19 -17.75
N GLN A 14 1.77 -5.01 -18.28
CA GLN A 14 1.86 -6.47 -18.20
C GLN A 14 3.14 -7.00 -18.82
N ARG A 15 3.51 -6.51 -20.00
CA ARG A 15 4.79 -6.86 -20.66
C ARG A 15 5.97 -6.42 -19.82
N TYR A 16 5.98 -5.17 -19.35
CA TYR A 16 7.04 -4.63 -18.49
C TYR A 16 7.22 -5.47 -17.20
N VAL A 17 6.13 -5.85 -16.54
CA VAL A 17 6.15 -6.72 -15.37
C VAL A 17 6.82 -8.07 -15.69
N ARG A 18 6.42 -8.71 -16.78
CA ARG A 18 6.89 -10.06 -17.14
C ARG A 18 8.32 -10.08 -17.67
N GLU A 19 8.67 -9.13 -18.52
CA GLU A 19 9.92 -9.12 -19.28
C GLU A 19 11.04 -8.36 -18.56
N ARG A 20 10.67 -7.38 -17.70
CA ARG A 20 11.65 -6.51 -17.06
C ARG A 20 11.69 -6.69 -15.54
N LEU A 21 10.55 -6.68 -14.84
CA LEU A 21 10.55 -6.67 -13.36
C LEU A 21 10.80 -8.06 -12.77
N ILE A 22 10.13 -9.11 -13.27
CA ILE A 22 10.27 -10.47 -12.75
C ILE A 22 11.71 -10.99 -12.85
N PRO A 23 12.44 -10.82 -13.96
CA PRO A 23 13.83 -11.26 -14.06
C PRO A 23 14.78 -10.64 -13.03
N LEU A 24 14.45 -9.45 -12.49
CA LEU A 24 15.26 -8.73 -11.52
C LEU A 24 15.00 -9.16 -10.06
N GLU A 25 13.97 -9.93 -9.79
CA GLU A 25 13.59 -10.33 -8.44
C GLU A 25 14.74 -11.02 -7.70
N ALA A 26 15.50 -11.89 -8.37
CA ALA A 26 16.68 -12.55 -7.79
C ALA A 26 17.80 -11.58 -7.39
N GLN A 27 17.98 -10.49 -8.13
CA GLN A 27 18.94 -9.43 -7.79
C GLN A 27 18.45 -8.66 -6.55
N ILE A 28 17.17 -8.26 -6.53
CA ILE A 28 16.58 -7.52 -5.40
C ILE A 28 16.63 -8.34 -4.12
N LEU A 29 16.41 -9.65 -4.18
CA LEU A 29 16.56 -10.54 -3.02
C LEU A 29 17.98 -10.54 -2.43
N LYS A 30 19.01 -10.35 -3.26
CA LYS A 30 20.42 -10.30 -2.82
C LYS A 30 20.83 -8.93 -2.31
N THR A 31 20.35 -7.86 -2.95
CA THR A 31 20.80 -6.48 -2.67
C THR A 31 19.87 -5.73 -1.73
N ASP A 32 18.65 -6.22 -1.54
CA ASP A 32 17.53 -5.54 -0.86
C ASP A 32 17.20 -4.15 -1.45
N LEU A 33 17.55 -3.89 -2.72
CA LEU A 33 17.36 -2.60 -3.40
C LEU A 33 16.72 -2.80 -4.77
N ILE A 34 15.79 -1.91 -5.14
CA ILE A 34 15.35 -1.75 -6.53
C ILE A 34 16.44 -0.98 -7.28
N PRO A 35 16.95 -1.48 -8.42
CA PRO A 35 17.93 -0.76 -9.22
C PRO A 35 17.43 0.61 -9.67
N GLU A 36 18.33 1.62 -9.73
CA GLU A 36 17.93 3.00 -10.08
C GLU A 36 17.42 3.13 -11.51
N ASP A 37 17.95 2.36 -12.45
CA ASP A 37 17.45 2.31 -13.84
C ASP A 37 15.98 1.88 -13.90
N ILE A 38 15.56 0.96 -13.04
CA ILE A 38 14.15 0.55 -12.91
C ILE A 38 13.29 1.68 -12.30
N LEU A 39 13.80 2.41 -11.33
CA LEU A 39 13.08 3.57 -10.79
C LEU A 39 12.90 4.66 -11.85
N VAL A 40 13.89 4.87 -12.71
CA VAL A 40 13.79 5.78 -13.87
C VAL A 40 12.72 5.28 -14.85
N GLU A 41 12.76 4.01 -15.26
CA GLU A 41 11.75 3.41 -16.14
C GLU A 41 10.32 3.56 -15.55
N MET A 42 10.15 3.33 -14.23
CA MET A 42 8.86 3.49 -13.54
C MET A 42 8.39 4.95 -13.51
N ARG A 43 9.32 5.92 -13.40
CA ARG A 43 9.03 7.36 -13.53
C ARG A 43 8.57 7.71 -14.93
N ASP A 44 9.29 7.25 -15.94
CA ASP A 44 8.99 7.49 -17.36
C ASP A 44 7.64 6.88 -17.77
N MET A 45 7.25 5.78 -17.16
CA MET A 45 5.91 5.19 -17.32
C MET A 45 4.82 5.94 -16.52
N GLY A 46 5.13 6.98 -15.77
CA GLY A 46 4.19 7.76 -14.97
C GLY A 46 3.66 7.04 -13.73
N LEU A 47 4.31 5.95 -13.28
CA LEU A 47 3.82 5.13 -12.15
C LEU A 47 3.82 5.87 -10.80
N PHE A 48 4.50 6.99 -10.68
CA PHE A 48 4.49 7.81 -9.46
C PHE A 48 3.37 8.86 -9.43
N GLY A 49 2.67 9.09 -10.57
CA GLY A 49 1.65 10.12 -10.72
C GLY A 49 0.25 9.60 -11.06
N LEU A 50 -0.05 8.31 -10.89
CA LEU A 50 -1.27 7.65 -11.40
C LEU A 50 -2.57 8.41 -11.05
N THR A 51 -2.76 8.80 -9.78
CA THR A 51 -3.98 9.48 -9.30
C THR A 51 -3.82 11.00 -9.14
N ILE A 52 -2.61 11.52 -9.35
CA ILE A 52 -2.36 12.96 -9.29
C ILE A 52 -3.06 13.62 -10.47
N PRO A 53 -3.82 14.73 -10.26
CA PRO A 53 -4.49 15.43 -11.36
C PRO A 53 -3.53 15.89 -12.46
N VAL A 54 -3.99 15.87 -13.70
CA VAL A 54 -3.19 16.22 -14.89
C VAL A 54 -2.56 17.61 -14.77
N ILE A 55 -3.26 18.58 -14.18
CA ILE A 55 -2.74 19.95 -13.96
C ILE A 55 -1.48 20.01 -13.09
N TYR A 56 -1.21 18.95 -12.31
CA TYR A 56 -0.01 18.80 -11.49
C TYR A 56 0.97 17.76 -12.06
N GLY A 57 0.81 17.37 -13.33
CA GLY A 57 1.73 16.45 -14.02
C GLY A 57 1.45 14.96 -13.82
N GLY A 58 0.34 14.58 -13.20
CA GLY A 58 -0.08 13.19 -13.05
C GLY A 58 -0.94 12.67 -14.20
N SER A 59 -1.35 11.40 -14.11
CA SER A 59 -2.22 10.75 -15.10
C SER A 59 -3.71 10.96 -14.86
N GLY A 60 -4.11 11.42 -13.66
CA GLY A 60 -5.52 11.66 -13.32
C GLY A 60 -6.40 10.41 -13.40
N MET A 61 -5.85 9.22 -13.11
CA MET A 61 -6.60 7.96 -13.14
C MET A 61 -7.72 7.97 -12.10
N ASN A 62 -8.88 7.44 -12.47
CA ASN A 62 -9.95 7.13 -11.53
C ASN A 62 -9.57 5.93 -10.63
N VAL A 63 -10.43 5.59 -9.65
CA VAL A 63 -10.12 4.55 -8.67
C VAL A 63 -9.98 3.18 -9.34
N SER A 64 -10.87 2.84 -10.28
CA SER A 64 -10.82 1.55 -11.01
C SER A 64 -9.53 1.41 -11.80
N GLN A 65 -9.12 2.44 -12.54
CA GLN A 65 -7.87 2.44 -13.32
C GLN A 65 -6.64 2.32 -12.41
N TYR A 66 -6.59 3.08 -11.33
CA TYR A 66 -5.51 3.00 -10.35
C TYR A 66 -5.40 1.60 -9.74
N ILE A 67 -6.50 1.03 -9.28
CA ILE A 67 -6.52 -0.27 -8.61
C ILE A 67 -6.17 -1.40 -9.57
N GLU A 68 -6.60 -1.35 -10.84
CA GLU A 68 -6.20 -2.31 -11.86
C GLU A 68 -4.70 -2.20 -12.18
N THR A 69 -4.14 -0.99 -12.24
CA THR A 69 -2.71 -0.77 -12.39
C THR A 69 -1.92 -1.41 -11.23
N ILE A 70 -2.38 -1.23 -9.99
CA ILE A 70 -1.77 -1.86 -8.81
C ILE A 70 -1.88 -3.39 -8.87
N ARG A 71 -3.02 -3.94 -9.28
CA ARG A 71 -3.20 -5.39 -9.43
C ARG A 71 -2.21 -5.96 -10.45
N THR A 72 -2.08 -5.32 -11.59
CA THR A 72 -1.18 -5.72 -12.67
C THR A 72 0.29 -5.67 -12.23
N LEU A 73 0.72 -4.56 -11.62
CA LEU A 73 2.09 -4.41 -11.11
C LEU A 73 2.41 -5.44 -10.02
N SER A 74 1.43 -5.80 -9.20
CA SER A 74 1.59 -6.73 -8.08
C SER A 74 1.68 -8.20 -8.51
N TYR A 75 1.68 -8.50 -9.79
CA TYR A 75 2.11 -9.79 -10.31
C TYR A 75 3.62 -10.00 -10.13
N ALA A 76 4.42 -8.95 -10.11
CA ALA A 76 5.81 -8.97 -9.66
C ALA A 76 5.91 -8.90 -8.12
N MET A 77 7.13 -8.99 -7.60
CA MET A 77 7.39 -8.91 -6.16
C MET A 77 6.90 -7.58 -5.56
N PRO A 78 6.51 -7.57 -4.27
CA PRO A 78 5.87 -6.43 -3.63
C PRO A 78 6.68 -5.12 -3.61
N ALA A 79 8.01 -5.17 -3.74
CA ALA A 79 8.88 -3.98 -3.70
C ALA A 79 8.46 -2.91 -4.71
N PHE A 80 8.17 -3.30 -5.95
CA PHE A 80 7.80 -2.37 -7.03
C PHE A 80 6.49 -1.64 -6.76
N ARG A 81 5.53 -2.33 -6.15
CA ARG A 81 4.28 -1.70 -5.74
C ARG A 81 4.49 -0.83 -4.49
N SER A 82 5.28 -1.28 -3.51
CA SER A 82 5.46 -0.59 -2.24
C SER A 82 6.03 0.80 -2.42
N ILE A 83 7.00 0.98 -3.34
CA ILE A 83 7.66 2.27 -3.52
C ILE A 83 6.72 3.35 -4.02
N ILE A 84 5.70 2.99 -4.82
CA ILE A 84 4.75 3.96 -5.39
C ILE A 84 3.48 4.11 -4.55
N SER A 85 3.04 3.07 -3.88
CA SER A 85 1.70 3.04 -3.27
C SER A 85 1.52 3.97 -2.08
N ILE A 86 2.59 4.22 -1.30
CA ILE A 86 2.56 5.19 -0.20
C ILE A 86 2.49 6.62 -0.75
N ASN A 87 3.25 6.91 -1.82
CA ASN A 87 3.14 8.19 -2.50
C ASN A 87 1.70 8.45 -2.92
N ILE A 88 1.15 7.56 -3.75
CA ILE A 88 -0.13 7.76 -4.45
C ILE A 88 -1.31 7.57 -3.50
N GLY A 89 -1.36 6.41 -2.82
CA GLY A 89 -2.53 6.00 -2.05
C GLY A 89 -2.71 6.75 -0.74
N MET A 90 -1.62 7.24 -0.15
CA MET A 90 -1.65 7.88 1.17
C MET A 90 -1.34 9.38 1.09
N THR A 91 -0.09 9.74 0.80
CA THR A 91 0.36 11.13 0.88
C THR A 91 -0.28 12.00 -0.21
N CYS A 92 -0.23 11.58 -1.48
CA CYS A 92 -0.87 12.33 -2.57
C CYS A 92 -2.41 12.37 -2.41
N SER A 93 -3.03 11.27 -2.00
CA SER A 93 -4.48 11.22 -1.76
C SER A 93 -4.91 12.23 -0.69
N ALA A 94 -4.18 12.30 0.43
CA ALA A 94 -4.45 13.29 1.48
C ALA A 94 -4.25 14.73 0.97
N LEU A 95 -3.17 14.96 0.23
CA LEU A 95 -2.82 16.27 -0.31
C LEU A 95 -3.84 16.75 -1.35
N VAL A 96 -4.26 15.90 -2.28
CA VAL A 96 -5.28 16.21 -3.29
C VAL A 96 -6.62 16.56 -2.65
N LYS A 97 -7.02 15.81 -1.62
CA LYS A 97 -8.33 15.98 -0.95
C LYS A 97 -8.35 17.14 0.05
N SER A 98 -7.25 17.39 0.74
CA SER A 98 -7.23 18.26 1.93
C SER A 98 -6.16 19.36 1.88
N GLY A 99 -5.22 19.33 0.93
CA GLY A 99 -4.18 20.35 0.81
C GLY A 99 -4.72 21.70 0.29
N THR A 100 -4.04 22.79 0.66
CA THR A 100 -4.27 24.10 0.00
C THR A 100 -3.73 24.06 -1.43
N GLU A 101 -4.13 25.01 -2.27
CA GLU A 101 -3.66 25.08 -3.67
C GLU A 101 -2.13 25.30 -3.73
N GLU A 102 -1.58 26.06 -2.77
CA GLU A 102 -0.13 26.27 -2.63
C GLU A 102 0.58 24.96 -2.30
N GLN A 103 0.06 24.19 -1.34
CA GLN A 103 0.60 22.88 -0.98
C GLN A 103 0.54 21.89 -2.15
N LYS A 104 -0.59 21.86 -2.87
CA LYS A 104 -0.75 21.03 -4.07
C LYS A 104 0.25 21.43 -5.15
N GLY A 105 0.35 22.72 -5.45
CA GLY A 105 1.27 23.27 -6.45
C GLY A 105 2.75 23.00 -6.10
N GLN A 106 3.10 23.02 -4.82
CA GLN A 106 4.46 22.74 -4.35
C GLN A 106 4.83 21.27 -4.45
N TRP A 107 3.96 20.37 -4.02
CA TRP A 107 4.33 18.97 -3.78
C TRP A 107 3.88 18.01 -4.88
N LEU A 108 2.66 18.16 -5.43
CA LEU A 108 2.14 17.18 -6.37
C LEU A 108 2.99 17.03 -7.64
N PRO A 109 3.53 18.13 -8.28
CA PRO A 109 4.39 17.97 -9.44
C PRO A 109 5.68 17.20 -9.13
N ARG A 110 6.29 17.44 -7.96
CA ARG A 110 7.51 16.75 -7.51
C ARG A 110 7.26 15.25 -7.29
N LEU A 111 6.13 14.93 -6.64
CA LEU A 111 5.73 13.54 -6.38
C LEU A 111 5.36 12.81 -7.68
N ALA A 112 4.69 13.48 -8.61
CA ALA A 112 4.39 12.94 -9.95
C ALA A 112 5.68 12.64 -10.74
N ALA A 113 6.70 13.49 -10.61
CA ALA A 113 8.03 13.31 -11.21
C ALA A 113 8.88 12.22 -10.51
N GLY A 114 8.35 11.57 -9.45
CA GLY A 114 8.97 10.42 -8.80
C GLY A 114 9.76 10.72 -7.54
N GLU A 115 9.62 11.92 -6.95
CA GLU A 115 10.08 12.09 -5.56
C GLU A 115 9.28 11.18 -4.64
N ILE A 116 9.95 10.60 -3.66
CA ILE A 116 9.36 9.62 -2.76
C ILE A 116 8.81 10.31 -1.53
N ALA A 117 7.59 9.96 -1.13
CA ALA A 117 6.97 10.38 0.10
C ALA A 117 6.78 9.22 1.09
N SER A 118 6.63 9.59 2.36
CA SER A 118 6.25 8.68 3.44
C SER A 118 4.98 9.15 4.14
N PHE A 119 4.37 8.22 4.90
CA PHE A 119 3.16 8.48 5.68
C PHE A 119 3.37 8.04 7.13
N GLY A 120 3.50 9.02 8.03
CA GLY A 120 3.83 8.82 9.44
C GLY A 120 2.62 8.87 10.35
N LEU A 121 1.94 7.71 10.54
CA LEU A 121 0.80 7.56 11.47
C LEU A 121 1.22 6.71 12.69
N THR A 122 1.73 5.51 12.46
CA THR A 122 2.06 4.50 13.47
C THR A 122 3.22 4.95 14.37
N GLU A 123 3.12 4.62 15.67
CA GLU A 123 4.14 4.89 16.68
C GLU A 123 4.48 3.62 17.47
N PRO A 124 5.58 3.59 18.26
CA PRO A 124 5.92 2.44 19.08
C PRO A 124 4.78 1.97 20.01
N GLY A 125 3.97 2.88 20.52
CA GLY A 125 2.84 2.60 21.40
C GLY A 125 1.46 2.66 20.74
N SER A 126 1.36 2.92 19.43
CA SER A 126 0.10 3.21 18.73
C SER A 126 0.09 2.66 17.32
N GLY A 127 -0.43 1.45 17.15
CA GLY A 127 -0.65 0.80 15.85
C GLY A 127 -2.13 0.77 15.50
N SER A 128 -2.83 -0.31 15.88
CA SER A 128 -4.28 -0.45 15.66
C SER A 128 -5.12 0.63 16.36
N ASP A 129 -4.68 1.09 17.56
CA ASP A 129 -5.23 2.27 18.23
C ASP A 129 -4.48 3.53 17.77
N SER A 130 -4.63 3.90 16.49
CA SER A 130 -3.92 5.04 15.91
C SER A 130 -4.32 6.39 16.51
N ALA A 131 -5.48 6.47 17.16
CA ALA A 131 -5.91 7.67 17.88
C ALA A 131 -5.14 7.90 19.20
N ALA A 132 -4.42 6.90 19.70
CA ALA A 132 -3.61 7.00 20.93
C ALA A 132 -2.18 7.54 20.68
N MET A 133 -1.86 8.01 19.48
CA MET A 133 -0.53 8.54 19.14
C MET A 133 -0.05 9.61 20.13
N GLN A 134 1.26 9.69 20.34
CA GLN A 134 1.91 10.60 21.30
C GLN A 134 2.70 11.73 20.63
N THR A 135 3.07 11.60 19.34
CA THR A 135 3.73 12.68 18.60
C THR A 135 2.91 13.96 18.73
N ARG A 136 3.58 15.04 19.11
CA ARG A 136 2.95 16.34 19.34
C ARG A 136 3.51 17.39 18.41
N ALA A 137 2.67 18.35 18.05
CA ALA A 137 3.05 19.58 17.38
C ALA A 137 2.57 20.74 18.24
N VAL A 138 3.51 21.53 18.73
CA VAL A 138 3.23 22.70 19.59
C VAL A 138 3.41 23.95 18.76
N ARG A 139 2.43 24.85 18.77
CA ARG A 139 2.51 26.12 18.05
C ARG A 139 3.68 26.95 18.60
N ASP A 140 4.49 27.50 17.69
CA ASP A 140 5.62 28.38 17.97
C ASP A 140 5.63 29.51 16.94
N GLY A 141 5.19 30.69 17.35
CA GLY A 141 4.96 31.82 16.45
C GLY A 141 3.99 31.47 15.30
N ASN A 142 4.48 31.63 14.07
CA ASN A 142 3.73 31.29 12.85
C ASN A 142 3.86 29.82 12.44
N GLY A 143 4.58 29.01 13.20
CA GLY A 143 4.85 27.61 12.85
C GLY A 143 4.56 26.65 14.00
N TYR A 144 5.21 25.49 13.92
CA TYR A 144 5.06 24.41 14.89
C TYR A 144 6.41 23.77 15.20
N VAL A 145 6.53 23.25 16.41
CA VAL A 145 7.62 22.38 16.85
C VAL A 145 7.07 20.98 17.03
N LEU A 146 7.59 20.02 16.25
CA LEU A 146 7.17 18.63 16.28
C LEU A 146 8.18 17.80 17.09
N ASN A 147 7.64 16.94 17.98
CA ASN A 147 8.40 16.00 18.78
C ASN A 147 7.69 14.65 18.84
N GLY A 148 8.45 13.57 18.64
CA GLY A 148 7.94 12.21 18.72
C GLY A 148 8.63 11.24 17.76
N THR A 149 8.17 9.99 17.75
CA THR A 149 8.74 8.93 16.90
C THR A 149 7.63 8.25 16.12
N LYS A 150 7.80 8.17 14.81
CA LYS A 150 6.96 7.35 13.92
C LYS A 150 7.68 6.05 13.61
N ARG A 151 6.95 4.93 13.65
CA ARG A 151 7.52 3.58 13.55
C ARG A 151 7.01 2.83 12.33
N TYR A 152 7.85 1.97 11.76
CA TYR A 152 7.55 1.13 10.60
C TYR A 152 7.17 1.95 9.36
N ILE A 153 7.81 3.09 9.14
CA ILE A 153 7.42 4.02 8.09
C ILE A 153 8.02 3.57 6.76
N THR A 154 7.15 3.16 5.85
CA THR A 154 7.52 2.74 4.50
C THR A 154 8.13 3.91 3.73
N ASN A 155 9.20 3.63 3.01
CA ASN A 155 10.00 4.57 2.23
C ASN A 155 10.74 5.64 3.04
N ALA A 156 10.69 5.64 4.37
CA ALA A 156 11.35 6.67 5.19
C ALA A 156 12.83 6.91 4.83
N PRO A 157 13.65 5.88 4.52
CA PRO A 157 15.05 6.10 4.13
C PRO A 157 15.25 6.86 2.80
N PHE A 158 14.23 6.92 1.94
CA PHE A 158 14.29 7.52 0.60
C PHE A 158 13.41 8.75 0.44
N ALA A 159 12.51 8.99 1.40
CA ALA A 159 11.52 10.05 1.32
C ALA A 159 12.14 11.44 1.28
N LYS A 160 11.57 12.32 0.45
CA LYS A 160 11.85 13.76 0.43
C LYS A 160 10.89 14.55 1.29
N VAL A 161 9.69 14.00 1.49
CA VAL A 161 8.66 14.58 2.35
C VAL A 161 7.92 13.45 3.08
N ALA A 162 7.52 13.71 4.32
CA ALA A 162 6.64 12.82 5.06
C ALA A 162 5.36 13.57 5.47
N LEU A 163 4.21 12.92 5.29
CA LEU A 163 2.96 13.38 5.89
C LEU A 163 2.88 12.84 7.31
N ILE A 164 3.16 13.71 8.29
CA ILE A 164 3.26 13.35 9.71
C ILE A 164 1.98 13.71 10.44
N MET A 165 1.36 12.72 11.09
CA MET A 165 0.25 12.93 12.01
C MET A 165 0.77 13.29 13.39
N ALA A 166 0.30 14.40 13.96
CA ALA A 166 0.70 14.87 15.29
C ALA A 166 -0.46 15.50 16.04
N ARG A 167 -0.41 15.46 17.37
CA ARG A 167 -1.37 16.13 18.24
C ARG A 167 -1.05 17.61 18.33
N THR A 168 -2.01 18.46 18.01
CA THR A 168 -1.93 19.92 18.17
C THR A 168 -2.63 20.42 19.39
N ASN A 169 -3.64 19.70 19.90
CA ASN A 169 -4.35 20.07 21.13
C ASN A 169 -4.60 18.82 22.00
N LYS A 170 -4.29 18.87 23.28
CA LYS A 170 -4.48 17.77 24.23
C LYS A 170 -5.83 17.82 24.96
N GLU A 171 -6.49 18.95 24.97
CA GLU A 171 -7.62 19.23 25.86
C GLU A 171 -8.99 19.03 25.21
N ALA A 172 -9.07 19.14 23.88
CA ALA A 172 -10.33 19.01 23.17
C ALA A 172 -10.80 17.54 23.03
N LEU A 173 -12.05 17.26 23.11
CA LEU A 173 -12.68 15.95 22.87
C LEU A 173 -13.54 16.03 21.60
N PRO A 174 -13.64 14.95 20.84
CA PRO A 174 -13.07 13.61 21.02
C PRO A 174 -11.57 13.55 20.69
N LYS A 175 -10.87 12.54 21.21
CA LYS A 175 -9.39 12.39 21.08
C LYS A 175 -8.85 12.53 19.66
N ASN A 176 -9.59 12.11 18.63
CA ASN A 176 -9.20 12.20 17.24
C ASN A 176 -9.30 13.62 16.63
N ALA A 177 -10.06 14.54 17.26
CA ALA A 177 -10.16 15.94 16.85
C ALA A 177 -8.86 16.74 17.11
N HIS A 178 -7.90 16.14 17.83
CA HIS A 178 -6.62 16.79 18.15
C HIS A 178 -5.52 16.50 17.15
N VAL A 179 -5.73 15.60 16.22
CA VAL A 179 -4.72 15.15 15.30
C VAL A 179 -4.75 16.02 14.06
N SER A 180 -3.62 16.68 13.81
CA SER A 180 -3.33 17.43 12.61
C SER A 180 -2.32 16.67 11.74
N ALA A 181 -2.26 17.00 10.46
CA ALA A 181 -1.30 16.41 9.52
C ALA A 181 -0.33 17.49 9.04
N PHE A 182 0.94 17.15 8.94
CA PHE A 182 2.00 18.08 8.53
C PHE A 182 2.79 17.50 7.37
N LEU A 183 2.98 18.27 6.32
CA LEU A 183 3.92 17.98 5.23
C LEU A 183 5.31 18.42 5.66
N VAL A 184 6.15 17.47 6.06
CA VAL A 184 7.47 17.75 6.64
C VAL A 184 8.55 17.30 5.66
N PRO A 185 9.37 18.24 5.11
CA PRO A 185 10.57 17.88 4.35
C PRO A 185 11.51 17.04 5.22
N MET A 186 12.03 15.95 4.67
CA MET A 186 12.83 15.00 5.45
C MET A 186 14.26 15.46 5.77
N ASP A 187 14.70 16.57 5.16
CA ASP A 187 15.95 17.27 5.46
C ASP A 187 15.81 18.36 6.52
N THR A 188 14.61 18.50 7.13
CA THR A 188 14.38 19.49 8.19
C THR A 188 15.25 19.16 9.42
N PRO A 189 15.97 20.13 9.97
CA PRO A 189 16.78 19.94 11.19
C PRO A 189 15.96 19.33 12.34
N GLY A 190 16.54 18.35 13.03
CA GLY A 190 15.86 17.61 14.11
C GLY A 190 15.18 16.33 13.65
N ILE A 191 15.13 16.04 12.33
CA ILE A 191 14.69 14.74 11.82
C ILE A 191 15.89 13.79 11.75
N SER A 192 15.68 12.59 12.24
CA SER A 192 16.57 11.46 11.98
C SER A 192 15.78 10.24 11.55
N VAL A 193 16.33 9.48 10.61
CA VAL A 193 15.74 8.23 10.10
C VAL A 193 16.61 7.08 10.58
N GLY A 194 15.98 6.11 11.25
CA GLY A 194 16.65 4.91 11.72
C GLY A 194 17.12 4.00 10.58
N PRO A 195 17.89 2.95 10.89
CA PRO A 195 18.25 1.95 9.91
C PRO A 195 17.00 1.21 9.44
N SER A 196 17.02 0.70 8.20
CA SER A 196 15.93 -0.12 7.68
C SER A 196 15.74 -1.39 8.51
N ASP A 197 14.49 -1.67 8.90
CA ASP A 197 14.15 -2.87 9.67
C ASP A 197 14.34 -4.14 8.84
N LYS A 198 14.91 -5.18 9.47
CA LYS A 198 14.92 -6.53 8.89
C LYS A 198 13.51 -7.13 8.99
N LYS A 199 13.02 -7.68 7.88
CA LYS A 199 11.64 -8.16 7.75
C LYS A 199 11.59 -9.65 7.43
N MET A 200 10.42 -10.27 7.67
CA MET A 200 10.13 -11.64 7.25
C MET A 200 10.16 -11.79 5.73
N GLY A 201 9.65 -10.81 5.00
CA GLY A 201 9.51 -10.80 3.54
C GLY A 201 9.51 -9.37 2.99
N GLN A 202 9.10 -9.24 1.72
CA GLN A 202 9.08 -7.99 0.97
C GLN A 202 10.46 -7.32 0.88
N ALA A 203 11.47 -8.08 0.46
CA ALA A 203 12.78 -7.53 0.13
C ALA A 203 12.64 -6.39 -0.89
N GLY A 204 13.50 -5.37 -0.81
CA GLY A 204 13.46 -4.17 -1.64
C GLY A 204 12.40 -3.14 -1.21
N SER A 205 11.55 -3.44 -0.22
CA SER A 205 10.64 -2.49 0.39
C SER A 205 11.19 -2.09 1.76
N HIS A 206 11.61 -0.85 1.92
CA HIS A 206 12.26 -0.37 3.13
C HIS A 206 11.29 0.31 4.07
N ILE A 207 11.39 -0.03 5.36
CA ILE A 207 10.69 0.62 6.46
C ILE A 207 11.71 1.04 7.51
N ALA A 208 11.51 2.20 8.13
CA ALA A 208 12.35 2.70 9.22
C ALA A 208 11.54 3.58 10.17
N ASP A 209 12.13 3.86 11.33
CA ASP A 209 11.60 4.85 12.26
C ASP A 209 11.99 6.26 11.81
N ILE A 210 11.06 7.23 11.99
CA ILE A 210 11.32 8.67 11.84
C ILE A 210 11.28 9.27 13.24
N VAL A 211 12.40 9.78 13.71
CA VAL A 211 12.51 10.46 15.00
C VAL A 211 12.53 11.96 14.77
N MET A 212 11.75 12.69 15.54
CA MET A 212 11.63 14.15 15.49
C MET A 212 11.97 14.73 16.85
N GLU A 213 13.02 15.55 16.89
CA GLU A 213 13.52 16.25 18.08
C GLU A 213 13.56 17.74 17.79
N ASP A 214 12.62 18.49 18.37
CA ASP A 214 12.43 19.92 18.18
C ASP A 214 12.38 20.37 16.71
N VAL A 215 11.74 19.56 15.87
CA VAL A 215 11.58 19.82 14.42
C VAL A 215 10.68 21.03 14.20
N ARG A 216 11.26 22.11 13.70
CA ARG A 216 10.54 23.36 13.43
C ARG A 216 10.05 23.40 12.00
N VAL A 217 8.74 23.59 11.82
CA VAL A 217 8.11 23.74 10.52
C VAL A 217 7.29 25.05 10.46
N SER A 218 7.16 25.63 9.28
CA SER A 218 6.29 26.79 9.06
C SER A 218 4.82 26.40 9.23
N GLY A 219 3.94 27.38 9.39
CA GLY A 219 2.49 27.18 9.42
C GLY A 219 1.94 26.52 8.14
N ASP A 220 2.60 26.78 7.01
CA ASP A 220 2.23 26.22 5.70
C ASP A 220 2.47 24.69 5.60
N ALA A 221 3.23 24.12 6.55
CA ALA A 221 3.36 22.67 6.64
C ALA A 221 2.06 21.99 7.12
N LEU A 222 1.18 22.71 7.82
CA LEU A 222 -0.11 22.19 8.29
C LEU A 222 -1.03 21.90 7.09
N LEU A 223 -1.33 20.63 6.84
CA LEU A 223 -2.17 20.20 5.73
C LEU A 223 -3.54 20.89 5.77
N GLY A 224 -3.86 21.63 4.73
CA GLY A 224 -5.13 22.35 4.60
C GLY A 224 -5.25 23.57 5.50
N GLY A 225 -4.21 23.94 6.27
CA GLY A 225 -4.17 25.14 7.11
C GLY A 225 -5.07 25.10 8.35
N GLU A 226 -5.72 23.96 8.66
CA GLU A 226 -6.66 23.84 9.79
C GLU A 226 -6.24 22.69 10.74
N GLU A 227 -6.08 23.03 12.03
CA GLU A 227 -5.78 22.04 13.06
C GLU A 227 -6.94 21.05 13.30
N GLY A 228 -6.61 19.82 13.72
CA GLY A 228 -7.61 18.80 14.07
C GLY A 228 -8.23 18.06 12.90
N LYS A 229 -7.88 18.36 11.65
CA LYS A 229 -8.42 17.70 10.46
C LYS A 229 -7.56 16.52 9.98
N GLY A 230 -6.36 16.34 10.54
CA GLY A 230 -5.39 15.33 10.07
C GLY A 230 -5.88 13.89 10.22
N PHE A 231 -6.57 13.56 11.32
CA PHE A 231 -7.08 12.19 11.51
C PHE A 231 -8.12 11.82 10.46
N MET A 232 -9.02 12.75 10.12
CA MET A 232 -10.02 12.52 9.08
C MET A 232 -9.36 12.36 7.70
N ALA A 233 -8.38 13.21 7.37
CA ALA A 233 -7.62 13.12 6.13
C ALA A 233 -6.88 11.77 6.03
N ALA A 234 -6.25 11.31 7.13
CA ALA A 234 -5.63 10.00 7.20
C ALA A 234 -6.62 8.86 6.96
N MET A 235 -7.77 8.87 7.63
CA MET A 235 -8.79 7.82 7.48
C MET A 235 -9.38 7.76 6.07
N GLN A 236 -9.60 8.89 5.42
CA GLN A 236 -10.07 8.96 4.02
C GLN A 236 -9.03 8.44 3.01
N SER A 237 -7.74 8.57 3.32
CA SER A 237 -6.67 8.00 2.49
C SER A 237 -6.56 6.47 2.68
N LEU A 238 -6.89 5.95 3.87
CA LEU A 238 -6.85 4.52 4.17
C LEU A 238 -7.86 3.70 3.33
N ASP A 239 -8.99 4.26 2.91
CA ASP A 239 -9.95 3.51 2.08
C ASP A 239 -9.34 3.18 0.71
N ASN A 240 -8.64 4.13 0.08
CA ASN A 240 -7.86 3.89 -1.14
C ASN A 240 -6.70 2.93 -0.88
N GLY A 241 -6.02 3.05 0.26
CA GLY A 241 -4.96 2.15 0.69
C GLY A 241 -5.46 0.70 0.83
N ARG A 242 -6.63 0.49 1.43
CA ARG A 242 -7.27 -0.84 1.57
C ARG A 242 -7.55 -1.48 0.21
N LEU A 243 -8.14 -0.75 -0.74
CA LEU A 243 -8.38 -1.25 -2.10
C LEU A 243 -7.06 -1.57 -2.81
N SER A 244 -6.03 -0.74 -2.64
CA SER A 244 -4.70 -0.98 -3.18
C SER A 244 -4.07 -2.26 -2.61
N VAL A 245 -4.22 -2.54 -1.29
CA VAL A 245 -3.75 -3.80 -0.69
C VAL A 245 -4.56 -5.00 -1.16
N ALA A 246 -5.88 -4.85 -1.33
CA ALA A 246 -6.72 -5.91 -1.89
C ALA A 246 -6.26 -6.30 -3.30
N ALA A 247 -6.05 -5.30 -4.16
CA ALA A 247 -5.55 -5.49 -5.53
C ALA A 247 -4.15 -6.12 -5.55
N ALA A 248 -3.25 -5.65 -4.68
CA ALA A 248 -1.91 -6.24 -4.54
C ALA A 248 -1.98 -7.70 -4.11
N SER A 249 -2.86 -8.04 -3.17
CA SER A 249 -3.08 -9.41 -2.72
C SER A 249 -3.60 -10.30 -3.85
N ALA A 250 -4.54 -9.81 -4.67
CA ALA A 250 -5.09 -10.56 -5.80
C ALA A 250 -4.06 -10.74 -6.93
N GLY A 251 -3.30 -9.69 -7.29
CA GLY A 251 -2.26 -9.77 -8.32
C GLY A 251 -1.14 -10.73 -7.92
N TYR A 252 -0.70 -10.68 -6.67
CA TYR A 252 0.36 -11.58 -6.17
C TYR A 252 -0.14 -13.02 -6.04
N ALA A 253 -1.39 -13.24 -5.59
CA ALA A 253 -2.00 -14.56 -5.56
C ALA A 253 -2.13 -15.18 -6.96
N ARG A 254 -2.41 -14.38 -8.00
CA ARG A 254 -2.39 -14.83 -9.40
C ARG A 254 -1.03 -15.37 -9.80
N ARG A 255 0.06 -14.66 -9.47
CA ARG A 255 1.43 -15.14 -9.70
C ARG A 255 1.70 -16.48 -9.00
N MET A 256 1.27 -16.61 -7.75
CA MET A 256 1.44 -17.86 -6.98
C MET A 256 0.71 -19.03 -7.63
N LEU A 257 -0.54 -18.80 -8.06
CA LEU A 257 -1.33 -19.82 -8.74
C LEU A 257 -0.68 -20.24 -10.07
N ASP A 258 -0.26 -19.29 -10.89
CA ASP A 258 0.40 -19.58 -12.17
C ASP A 258 1.72 -20.35 -11.95
N THR A 259 2.48 -20.03 -10.91
CA THR A 259 3.71 -20.75 -10.53
C THR A 259 3.38 -22.19 -10.06
N ALA A 260 2.33 -22.36 -9.27
CA ALA A 260 1.88 -23.69 -8.83
C ALA A 260 1.38 -24.56 -9.99
N ILE A 261 0.62 -23.96 -10.94
CA ILE A 261 0.15 -24.65 -12.15
C ILE A 261 1.34 -25.10 -13.02
N ARG A 262 2.33 -24.23 -13.25
CA ARG A 262 3.54 -24.56 -14.00
C ARG A 262 4.27 -25.74 -13.36
N TYR A 263 4.55 -25.65 -12.07
CA TYR A 263 5.23 -26.72 -11.34
C TYR A 263 4.44 -28.04 -11.38
N ALA A 264 3.13 -28.00 -11.21
CA ALA A 264 2.29 -29.21 -11.27
C ALA A 264 2.33 -29.90 -12.65
N ASN A 265 2.52 -29.15 -13.74
CA ASN A 265 2.63 -29.66 -15.10
C ASN A 265 4.07 -30.08 -15.50
N GLU A 266 5.06 -29.84 -14.66
CA GLU A 266 6.46 -30.25 -14.87
C GLU A 266 6.87 -31.39 -13.96
N ARG A 267 6.39 -31.41 -12.72
CA ARG A 267 6.77 -32.38 -11.69
C ARG A 267 6.03 -33.70 -11.87
N LYS A 268 6.81 -34.82 -11.85
CA LYS A 268 6.28 -36.17 -11.86
C LYS A 268 6.42 -36.83 -10.50
N ALA A 269 5.40 -37.61 -10.09
CA ALA A 269 5.40 -38.49 -8.95
C ALA A 269 4.50 -39.70 -9.24
N PHE A 270 4.82 -40.86 -8.72
CA PHE A 270 4.06 -42.09 -8.95
C PHE A 270 3.84 -42.43 -10.45
N GLY A 271 4.79 -42.05 -11.31
CA GLY A 271 4.78 -42.35 -12.73
C GLY A 271 4.08 -41.33 -13.63
N GLU A 272 3.41 -40.31 -13.08
CA GLU A 272 2.67 -39.32 -13.86
C GLU A 272 2.89 -37.88 -13.35
N LEU A 273 2.39 -36.87 -14.08
CA LEU A 273 2.41 -35.48 -13.66
C LEU A 273 1.56 -35.28 -12.41
N ILE A 274 2.04 -34.48 -11.44
CA ILE A 274 1.25 -34.23 -10.24
C ILE A 274 -0.04 -33.44 -10.53
N ALA A 275 -0.13 -32.74 -11.67
CA ALA A 275 -1.34 -32.10 -12.15
C ALA A 275 -2.51 -33.09 -12.37
N ASN A 276 -2.25 -34.39 -12.54
CA ASN A 276 -3.27 -35.43 -12.71
C ASN A 276 -3.90 -35.89 -11.41
N PHE A 277 -3.31 -35.54 -10.24
CA PHE A 277 -3.86 -35.96 -8.95
C PHE A 277 -4.97 -35.02 -8.47
N GLN A 278 -6.10 -35.61 -8.10
CA GLN A 278 -7.31 -34.87 -7.72
C GLN A 278 -7.07 -33.90 -6.54
N LEU A 279 -6.20 -34.24 -5.57
CA LEU A 279 -5.90 -33.35 -4.44
C LEU A 279 -5.08 -32.12 -4.87
N ILE A 280 -4.23 -32.23 -5.89
CA ILE A 280 -3.56 -31.07 -6.49
C ILE A 280 -4.55 -30.21 -7.26
N GLN A 281 -5.41 -30.85 -8.06
CA GLN A 281 -6.47 -30.14 -8.81
C GLN A 281 -7.42 -29.38 -7.87
N ALA A 282 -7.79 -29.96 -6.73
CA ALA A 282 -8.62 -29.29 -5.71
C ALA A 282 -7.94 -28.03 -5.17
N MET A 283 -6.65 -28.09 -4.81
CA MET A 283 -5.91 -26.89 -4.33
C MET A 283 -5.81 -25.80 -5.39
N LEU A 284 -5.63 -26.14 -6.66
CA LEU A 284 -5.60 -25.19 -7.77
C LEU A 284 -6.99 -24.56 -7.99
N ALA A 285 -8.05 -25.39 -7.97
CA ALA A 285 -9.44 -24.92 -8.15
C ALA A 285 -9.89 -24.01 -7.02
N ASP A 286 -9.61 -24.34 -5.75
CA ASP A 286 -9.90 -23.50 -4.60
C ASP A 286 -9.20 -22.15 -4.70
N SER A 287 -7.91 -22.16 -5.09
CA SER A 287 -7.13 -20.94 -5.27
C SER A 287 -7.72 -20.05 -6.37
N GLN A 288 -8.11 -20.63 -7.50
CA GLN A 288 -8.75 -19.89 -8.60
C GLN A 288 -10.08 -19.28 -8.16
N ALA A 289 -10.92 -20.05 -7.47
CA ALA A 289 -12.25 -19.59 -7.03
C ALA A 289 -12.13 -18.43 -6.03
N GLU A 290 -11.22 -18.53 -5.08
CA GLU A 290 -10.98 -17.48 -4.10
C GLU A 290 -10.37 -16.22 -4.71
N ILE A 291 -9.44 -16.33 -5.68
CA ILE A 291 -8.90 -15.17 -6.42
C ILE A 291 -10.03 -14.48 -7.19
N TYR A 292 -10.85 -15.23 -7.91
CA TYR A 292 -11.99 -14.69 -8.65
C TYR A 292 -12.97 -13.93 -7.74
N ALA A 293 -13.30 -14.49 -6.58
CA ALA A 293 -14.15 -13.81 -5.60
C ALA A 293 -13.53 -12.48 -5.12
N ALA A 294 -12.22 -12.47 -4.84
CA ALA A 294 -11.50 -11.24 -4.45
C ALA A 294 -11.54 -10.19 -5.57
N GLU A 295 -11.29 -10.59 -6.81
CA GLU A 295 -11.33 -9.70 -7.99
C GLU A 295 -12.73 -9.10 -8.19
N CYS A 296 -13.81 -9.88 -8.01
CA CYS A 296 -15.19 -9.38 -8.06
C CYS A 296 -15.49 -8.35 -6.95
N MET A 297 -15.04 -8.61 -5.71
CA MET A 297 -15.21 -7.67 -4.60
C MET A 297 -14.46 -6.36 -4.85
N ILE A 298 -13.25 -6.43 -5.39
CA ILE A 298 -12.45 -5.25 -5.74
C ILE A 298 -13.15 -4.45 -6.84
N ALA A 299 -13.60 -5.10 -7.91
CA ALA A 299 -14.26 -4.46 -9.03
C ALA A 299 -15.58 -3.76 -8.61
N ASP A 300 -16.40 -4.39 -7.76
CA ASP A 300 -17.61 -3.72 -7.23
C ASP A 300 -17.24 -2.49 -6.38
N ALA A 301 -16.26 -2.62 -5.49
CA ALA A 301 -15.86 -1.53 -4.60
C ALA A 301 -15.28 -0.33 -5.38
N THR A 302 -14.46 -0.56 -6.40
CA THR A 302 -13.87 0.51 -7.23
C THR A 302 -14.92 1.19 -8.10
N ARG A 303 -15.81 0.42 -8.74
CA ARG A 303 -16.93 0.96 -9.53
C ARG A 303 -17.82 1.90 -8.69
N ARG A 304 -18.14 1.51 -7.45
CA ARG A 304 -18.90 2.36 -6.51
C ARG A 304 -18.13 3.62 -6.13
N ALA A 305 -16.82 3.49 -5.87
CA ALA A 305 -15.97 4.65 -5.56
C ALA A 305 -15.92 5.65 -6.73
N ASP A 306 -15.82 5.17 -7.97
CA ASP A 306 -15.86 6.02 -9.18
C ASP A 306 -17.22 6.68 -9.38
N ALA A 307 -18.31 6.06 -8.91
CA ALA A 307 -19.65 6.65 -8.87
C ALA A 307 -19.83 7.66 -7.71
N GLY A 308 -18.79 7.91 -6.89
CA GLY A 308 -18.85 8.84 -5.76
C GLY A 308 -19.52 8.30 -4.51
N GLU A 309 -19.77 6.97 -4.44
CA GLU A 309 -20.36 6.33 -3.26
C GLU A 309 -19.33 6.21 -2.12
N LYS A 310 -19.81 6.16 -0.88
CA LYS A 310 -18.98 5.82 0.29
C LYS A 310 -18.74 4.30 0.31
N VAL A 311 -17.49 3.89 0.20
CA VAL A 311 -17.10 2.47 0.04
C VAL A 311 -16.35 1.89 1.26
N LEU A 312 -16.47 2.50 2.44
CA LEU A 312 -15.75 2.08 3.64
C LEU A 312 -15.92 0.58 3.92
N MET A 313 -17.16 0.09 3.90
CA MET A 313 -17.46 -1.33 4.19
C MET A 313 -16.97 -2.24 3.05
N GLN A 314 -17.18 -1.86 1.79
CA GLN A 314 -16.73 -2.62 0.62
C GLN A 314 -15.21 -2.70 0.56
N ALA A 315 -14.50 -1.59 0.77
CA ALA A 315 -13.04 -1.55 0.79
C ALA A 315 -12.46 -2.38 1.95
N ALA A 316 -13.05 -2.30 3.14
CA ALA A 316 -12.66 -3.11 4.29
C ALA A 316 -12.90 -4.61 4.03
N SER A 317 -14.05 -4.99 3.46
CA SER A 317 -14.39 -6.37 3.12
C SER A 317 -13.48 -6.94 2.03
N ALA A 318 -13.25 -6.19 0.96
CA ALA A 318 -12.36 -6.59 -0.13
C ALA A 318 -10.92 -6.80 0.38
N LYS A 319 -10.38 -5.86 1.19
CA LYS A 319 -9.03 -5.99 1.75
C LYS A 319 -8.92 -7.17 2.71
N MET A 320 -9.88 -7.34 3.61
CA MET A 320 -9.90 -8.46 4.55
C MET A 320 -9.91 -9.80 3.80
N PHE A 321 -10.83 -9.97 2.87
CA PHE A 321 -10.96 -11.22 2.12
C PHE A 321 -9.71 -11.48 1.26
N ALA A 322 -9.27 -10.50 0.45
CA ALA A 322 -8.15 -10.68 -0.48
C ALA A 322 -6.84 -10.96 0.26
N SER A 323 -6.55 -10.30 1.40
CA SER A 323 -5.32 -10.54 2.16
C SER A 323 -5.29 -11.93 2.82
N GLU A 324 -6.43 -12.41 3.33
CA GLU A 324 -6.55 -13.79 3.86
C GLU A 324 -6.46 -14.83 2.75
N MET A 325 -7.14 -14.61 1.63
CA MET A 325 -7.07 -15.43 0.42
C MET A 325 -5.62 -15.57 -0.07
N CYS A 326 -4.89 -14.45 -0.20
CA CYS A 326 -3.51 -14.45 -0.64
C CYS A 326 -2.63 -15.34 0.24
N GLY A 327 -2.84 -15.32 1.57
CA GLY A 327 -2.17 -16.20 2.50
C GLY A 327 -2.47 -17.69 2.27
N ARG A 328 -3.75 -18.04 1.99
CA ARG A 328 -4.15 -19.43 1.69
C ARG A 328 -3.59 -19.91 0.35
N VAL A 329 -3.58 -19.05 -0.68
CA VAL A 329 -2.98 -19.38 -1.98
C VAL A 329 -1.46 -19.56 -1.85
N ALA A 330 -0.79 -18.75 -1.05
CA ALA A 330 0.64 -18.90 -0.78
C ALA A 330 0.93 -20.24 -0.09
N ASP A 331 0.13 -20.61 0.92
CA ASP A 331 0.25 -21.90 1.62
C ASP A 331 0.07 -23.08 0.66
N ARG A 332 -0.98 -23.06 -0.16
CA ARG A 332 -1.22 -24.09 -1.19
C ARG A 332 -0.10 -24.15 -2.24
N CYS A 333 0.46 -22.99 -2.62
CA CYS A 333 1.60 -22.95 -3.54
C CYS A 333 2.81 -23.69 -2.96
N VAL A 334 3.17 -23.44 -1.70
CA VAL A 334 4.24 -24.19 -0.99
C VAL A 334 3.89 -25.66 -0.94
N GLN A 335 2.65 -26.03 -0.57
CA GLN A 335 2.20 -27.41 -0.44
C GLN A 335 2.27 -28.19 -1.75
N ILE A 336 1.88 -27.58 -2.89
CA ILE A 336 1.95 -28.17 -4.23
C ILE A 336 3.40 -28.45 -4.63
N HIS A 337 4.34 -27.55 -4.26
CA HIS A 337 5.77 -27.76 -4.50
C HIS A 337 6.39 -28.82 -3.59
N GLY A 338 5.74 -29.19 -2.48
CA GLY A 338 6.28 -30.12 -1.50
C GLY A 338 7.61 -29.63 -0.91
N GLY A 339 8.59 -30.52 -0.74
CA GLY A 339 9.91 -30.15 -0.21
C GLY A 339 10.62 -29.04 -0.99
N ALA A 340 10.43 -28.98 -2.32
CA ALA A 340 10.96 -27.90 -3.16
C ALA A 340 10.40 -26.54 -2.78
N GLY A 341 9.11 -26.47 -2.38
CA GLY A 341 8.46 -25.22 -1.97
C GLY A 341 9.00 -24.62 -0.66
N TYR A 342 9.81 -25.37 0.09
CA TYR A 342 10.44 -24.91 1.33
C TYR A 342 11.88 -24.40 1.12
N LEU A 343 12.42 -24.58 -0.09
CA LEU A 343 13.79 -24.20 -0.43
C LEU A 343 13.83 -22.82 -1.13
N ALA A 344 14.79 -22.00 -0.75
CA ALA A 344 14.99 -20.65 -1.28
C ALA A 344 15.34 -20.59 -2.78
N GLU A 345 15.63 -21.74 -3.41
CA GLU A 345 15.83 -21.88 -4.86
C GLU A 345 14.50 -21.73 -5.65
N TYR A 346 13.37 -21.94 -4.97
CA TYR A 346 12.02 -21.83 -5.52
C TYR A 346 11.30 -20.59 -4.96
N GLU A 347 10.42 -19.99 -5.76
CA GLU A 347 9.71 -18.77 -5.38
C GLU A 347 8.64 -18.99 -4.28
N ALA A 348 8.20 -20.23 -4.07
CA ALA A 348 7.03 -20.55 -3.25
C ALA A 348 7.22 -20.15 -1.77
N GLU A 349 8.40 -20.40 -1.15
CA GLU A 349 8.69 -20.01 0.21
C GLU A 349 8.67 -18.48 0.37
N ARG A 350 9.21 -17.75 -0.62
CA ARG A 350 9.21 -16.29 -0.63
C ARG A 350 7.79 -15.74 -0.70
N PHE A 351 6.95 -16.29 -1.55
CA PHE A 351 5.55 -15.90 -1.66
C PHE A 351 4.83 -15.98 -0.31
N PHE A 352 5.08 -17.05 0.44
CA PHE A 352 4.50 -17.23 1.77
C PHE A 352 4.95 -16.14 2.75
N ARG A 353 6.24 -15.82 2.77
CA ARG A 353 6.80 -14.75 3.62
C ARG A 353 6.28 -13.36 3.22
N ASP A 354 6.25 -13.07 1.93
CA ASP A 354 5.84 -11.77 1.40
C ASP A 354 4.34 -11.50 1.63
N ALA A 355 3.50 -12.51 1.46
CA ALA A 355 2.04 -12.39 1.63
C ALA A 355 1.63 -12.11 3.08
N ARG A 356 2.47 -12.50 4.07
CA ARG A 356 2.08 -12.47 5.48
C ARG A 356 1.70 -11.07 5.99
N ILE A 357 2.36 -10.02 5.51
CA ILE A 357 2.15 -8.65 5.95
C ILE A 357 0.80 -8.06 5.49
N TYR A 358 0.23 -8.55 4.38
CA TYR A 358 -1.04 -8.03 3.85
C TYR A 358 -2.19 -8.12 4.84
N ARG A 359 -2.15 -9.06 5.79
CA ARG A 359 -3.14 -9.21 6.87
C ARG A 359 -2.92 -8.28 8.07
N ILE A 360 -1.83 -7.49 8.06
CA ILE A 360 -1.41 -6.66 9.21
C ILE A 360 -1.56 -5.18 8.89
N TYR A 361 -0.89 -4.68 7.86
CA TYR A 361 -0.91 -3.25 7.54
C TYR A 361 -2.20 -2.80 6.86
N GLU A 362 -2.44 -1.49 6.76
CA GLU A 362 -3.68 -0.87 6.28
C GLU A 362 -4.94 -1.35 7.05
N GLY A 363 -4.74 -1.67 8.33
CA GLY A 363 -5.72 -2.29 9.20
C GLY A 363 -5.60 -3.81 9.25
N THR A 364 -5.35 -4.34 10.45
CA THR A 364 -5.32 -5.81 10.62
C THR A 364 -6.67 -6.42 10.27
N THR A 365 -6.68 -7.73 9.94
CA THR A 365 -7.94 -8.47 9.70
C THR A 365 -8.95 -8.20 10.80
N GLN A 366 -8.54 -8.19 12.08
CA GLN A 366 -9.41 -7.97 13.24
C GLN A 366 -9.97 -6.55 13.29
N ILE A 367 -9.15 -5.54 12.97
CA ILE A 367 -9.63 -4.15 12.87
C ILE A 367 -10.66 -4.00 11.74
N LEU A 368 -10.44 -4.65 10.60
CA LEU A 368 -11.40 -4.60 9.49
C LEU A 368 -12.72 -5.29 9.84
N GLN A 369 -12.68 -6.42 10.57
CA GLN A 369 -13.89 -7.06 11.12
C GLN A 369 -14.71 -6.08 11.98
N LEU A 370 -14.03 -5.33 12.86
CA LEU A 370 -14.71 -4.31 13.68
C LEU A 370 -15.25 -3.15 12.84
N VAL A 371 -14.53 -2.70 11.83
CA VAL A 371 -15.00 -1.64 10.91
C VAL A 371 -16.25 -2.07 10.18
N ILE A 372 -16.26 -3.28 9.61
CA ILE A 372 -17.41 -3.86 8.89
C ILE A 372 -18.60 -4.00 9.84
N ALA A 373 -18.42 -4.66 10.98
CA ALA A 373 -19.49 -4.88 11.94
C ALA A 373 -20.11 -3.57 12.46
N LYS A 374 -19.25 -2.57 12.76
CA LYS A 374 -19.71 -1.26 13.20
C LYS A 374 -20.54 -0.54 12.14
N GLN A 375 -20.14 -0.62 10.87
CA GLN A 375 -20.91 -0.03 9.77
C GLN A 375 -22.25 -0.74 9.60
N MET A 376 -22.27 -2.08 9.56
CA MET A 376 -23.50 -2.86 9.46
C MET A 376 -24.51 -2.51 10.58
N LEU A 377 -24.03 -2.40 11.82
CA LEU A 377 -24.88 -2.05 12.96
C LEU A 377 -25.43 -0.61 12.87
N ARG A 378 -24.64 0.32 12.35
CA ARG A 378 -25.09 1.71 12.10
C ARG A 378 -26.18 1.74 11.01
N ASP A 379 -25.94 1.08 9.90
CA ASP A 379 -26.88 1.03 8.77
C ASP A 379 -28.22 0.43 9.21
N TYR A 380 -28.18 -0.62 10.06
CA TYR A 380 -29.38 -1.24 10.63
C TYR A 380 -30.13 -0.29 11.58
N ALA A 381 -29.41 0.51 12.36
CA ALA A 381 -30.01 1.47 13.30
C ALA A 381 -30.48 2.78 12.61
N GLY A 382 -30.23 2.95 11.32
CA GLY A 382 -30.53 4.18 10.59
C GLY A 382 -29.68 5.39 11.01
N LEU A 383 -28.46 5.15 11.53
CA LEU A 383 -27.54 6.15 12.10
C LEU A 383 -26.39 6.52 11.15
#